data_6927c29abab9ab7a41136e840b6c0477
#
_entry.id   6927c29abab9ab7a41136e840b6c0477
#
_cell.length_a   1.000
_cell.length_b   1.000
_cell.length_c   1.000
_cell.angle_alpha   90.00
_cell.angle_beta   90.00
_cell.angle_gamma   90.00
#
_symmetry.space_group_name_H-M   'P 1'
#
loop_
_entity.id
_entity.type
_entity.pdbx_description
1 polymer ?
#
loop_
_entity_poly.entity_id
_entity_poly.type
_entity_poly.pdbx_seq_one_letter_code
_entity_poly.pdbx_strand_id
1 'polypeptide(L)'
;VDLSAFQIYTLEGEGAVEYADYLAVNKVDVPVGRSIYTPWLNQDGGFHSDLTMMRLAEDKVAIVTGVFDGGRDSFWVNRHMPTDGSVKFTNLTHKITTLGLWGPNAPAVLGQLTDHDLTQEGSSYGSIVQVDIAGLPCRIFRISYVGDTGWEIYTDWDNGPALWDALMKAGADLGIRATGGGVYGSSGRIEKGYRLMGAELESEYNPLEAGLARPKVKAADFIGKEAYLAAREKGEPEIAMCTLTVEDLADSQGRSRYPQGGNEPILTTTGERIVDSHGRASRVTSAGYGPSVGKHLLMAYLPTELAVPGTDLQVMYMNELYPVKVGSTGSVFDPEDSRLKS
;
A
#
# COMPACT_ATOMS: atom_id res chain seq x y z
N VAL A 1 -7.76 -13.00 3.95
CA VAL A 1 -8.27 -12.45 2.68
C VAL A 1 -7.55 -13.11 1.51
N ASP A 2 -8.26 -13.37 0.41
CA ASP A 2 -7.65 -13.83 -0.83
C ASP A 2 -7.08 -12.64 -1.62
N LEU A 3 -5.78 -12.67 -1.90
CA LEU A 3 -5.02 -11.67 -2.66
C LEU A 3 -4.44 -12.27 -3.95
N SER A 4 -4.91 -13.44 -4.37
CA SER A 4 -4.37 -14.14 -5.56
C SER A 4 -4.59 -13.39 -6.88
N ALA A 5 -5.38 -12.31 -6.84
CA ALA A 5 -5.54 -11.39 -7.96
C ALA A 5 -4.35 -10.42 -8.15
N PHE A 6 -3.41 -10.32 -7.20
CA PHE A 6 -2.20 -9.54 -7.38
C PHE A 6 -1.39 -10.02 -8.59
N GLN A 7 -0.75 -9.07 -9.23
CA GLN A 7 0.14 -9.37 -10.34
C GLN A 7 1.53 -9.68 -9.79
N ILE A 8 2.08 -10.81 -10.19
CA ILE A 8 3.36 -11.31 -9.69
C ILE A 8 4.30 -11.56 -10.86
N TYR A 9 5.46 -10.92 -10.83
CA TYR A 9 6.50 -11.06 -11.84
C TYR A 9 7.82 -11.47 -11.20
N THR A 10 8.72 -12.07 -11.99
CA THR A 10 10.13 -12.25 -11.61
C THR A 10 11.05 -11.68 -12.67
N LEU A 11 12.13 -11.08 -12.18
CA LEU A 11 13.35 -10.74 -12.94
C LEU A 11 14.43 -11.70 -12.50
N GLU A 12 15.06 -12.39 -13.45
CA GLU A 12 16.10 -13.40 -13.20
C GLU A 12 17.29 -13.17 -14.12
N GLY A 13 18.50 -13.39 -13.62
CA GLY A 13 19.76 -13.27 -14.34
C GLY A 13 20.72 -12.29 -13.68
N GLU A 14 21.96 -12.23 -14.20
CA GLU A 14 23.05 -11.44 -13.61
C GLU A 14 22.75 -9.94 -13.53
N GLY A 15 21.95 -9.40 -14.43
CA GLY A 15 21.49 -8.00 -14.44
C GLY A 15 20.21 -7.75 -13.67
N ALA A 16 19.54 -8.77 -13.11
CA ALA A 16 18.19 -8.64 -12.57
C ALA A 16 18.07 -7.64 -11.42
N VAL A 17 19.04 -7.62 -10.52
CA VAL A 17 19.02 -6.74 -9.34
C VAL A 17 19.32 -5.30 -9.70
N GLU A 18 20.31 -5.06 -10.54
CA GLU A 18 20.66 -3.74 -11.04
C GLU A 18 19.49 -3.14 -11.82
N TYR A 19 18.87 -3.94 -12.68
CA TYR A 19 17.70 -3.51 -13.43
C TYR A 19 16.48 -3.23 -12.52
N ALA A 20 16.21 -4.09 -11.55
CA ALA A 20 15.16 -3.84 -10.56
C ALA A 20 15.42 -2.56 -9.76
N ASP A 21 16.68 -2.30 -9.41
CA ASP A 21 17.08 -1.07 -8.74
C ASP A 21 16.91 0.16 -9.63
N TYR A 22 17.18 0.07 -10.93
CA TYR A 22 16.97 1.15 -11.90
C TYR A 22 15.48 1.53 -12.06
N LEU A 23 14.57 0.58 -11.97
CA LEU A 23 13.11 0.85 -12.02
C LEU A 23 12.60 1.57 -10.75
N ALA A 24 13.24 1.38 -9.62
CA ALA A 24 12.73 1.72 -8.30
C ALA A 24 13.34 3.00 -7.73
N VAL A 25 12.57 3.80 -7.01
CA VAL A 25 13.09 4.96 -6.26
C VAL A 25 13.94 4.51 -5.07
N ASN A 26 13.49 3.48 -4.36
CA ASN A 26 14.19 2.94 -3.19
C ASN A 26 15.22 1.87 -3.61
N LYS A 27 16.27 1.70 -2.82
CA LYS A 27 17.30 0.67 -3.08
C LYS A 27 16.69 -0.73 -2.99
N VAL A 28 16.80 -1.49 -4.08
CA VAL A 28 16.32 -2.88 -4.20
C VAL A 28 17.43 -3.90 -3.89
N ASP A 29 18.68 -3.52 -4.08
CA ASP A 29 19.83 -4.35 -3.68
C ASP A 29 19.94 -4.40 -2.15
N VAL A 30 19.15 -5.27 -1.56
CA VAL A 30 19.07 -5.59 -0.13
C VAL A 30 19.43 -7.07 0.06
N PRO A 31 19.70 -7.53 1.28
CA PRO A 31 19.98 -8.96 1.53
C PRO A 31 18.86 -9.86 0.98
N VAL A 32 19.25 -11.06 0.51
CA VAL A 32 18.30 -12.11 0.12
C VAL A 32 17.35 -12.42 1.28
N GLY A 33 16.08 -12.61 0.98
CA GLY A 33 15.02 -12.77 1.99
C GLY A 33 14.46 -11.44 2.55
N ARG A 34 14.79 -10.31 1.91
CA ARG A 34 14.23 -9.00 2.28
C ARG A 34 13.37 -8.42 1.16
N SER A 35 12.42 -7.57 1.55
CA SER A 35 11.56 -6.85 0.62
C SER A 35 11.74 -5.34 0.75
N ILE A 36 11.34 -4.65 -0.31
CA ILE A 36 11.29 -3.19 -0.38
C ILE A 36 9.95 -2.78 -0.99
N TYR A 37 9.18 -2.01 -0.24
CA TYR A 37 8.11 -1.20 -0.82
C TYR A 37 8.74 0.01 -1.50
N THR A 38 8.39 0.26 -2.75
CA THR A 38 8.98 1.33 -3.55
C THR A 38 8.00 1.88 -4.59
N PRO A 39 7.97 3.20 -4.80
CA PRO A 39 7.40 3.78 -6.00
C PRO A 39 8.27 3.47 -7.22
N TRP A 40 7.62 3.38 -8.39
CA TRP A 40 8.19 3.65 -9.70
C TRP A 40 7.68 5.02 -10.15
N LEU A 41 8.54 5.81 -10.77
CA LEU A 41 8.20 7.14 -11.26
C LEU A 41 8.22 7.19 -12.78
N ASN A 42 7.44 8.08 -13.35
CA ASN A 42 7.61 8.53 -14.72
C ASN A 42 8.80 9.51 -14.82
N GLN A 43 9.13 9.98 -16.01
CA GLN A 43 10.25 10.89 -16.24
C GLN A 43 10.05 12.26 -15.59
N ASP A 44 8.80 12.67 -15.34
CA ASP A 44 8.45 13.94 -14.72
C ASP A 44 8.42 13.86 -13.18
N GLY A 45 8.77 12.70 -12.60
CA GLY A 45 8.83 12.48 -11.16
C GLY A 45 7.50 12.14 -10.49
N GLY A 46 6.42 12.04 -11.24
CA GLY A 46 5.11 11.58 -10.77
C GLY A 46 5.05 10.05 -10.66
N PHE A 47 4.08 9.53 -9.90
CA PHE A 47 3.93 8.09 -9.74
C PHE A 47 3.58 7.40 -11.06
N HIS A 48 4.32 6.36 -11.38
CA HIS A 48 3.95 5.39 -12.40
C HIS A 48 3.28 4.16 -11.77
N SER A 49 3.84 3.66 -10.68
CA SER A 49 3.31 2.56 -9.89
C SER A 49 3.82 2.63 -8.45
N ASP A 50 3.16 1.90 -7.55
CA ASP A 50 3.67 1.56 -6.23
C ASP A 50 3.58 0.05 -6.03
N LEU A 51 4.64 -0.54 -5.51
CA LEU A 51 4.72 -1.99 -5.45
C LEU A 51 5.76 -2.49 -4.45
N THR A 52 5.72 -3.80 -4.24
CA THR A 52 6.73 -4.47 -3.41
C THR A 52 7.68 -5.27 -4.29
N MET A 53 8.97 -5.09 -4.07
CA MET A 53 10.03 -5.89 -4.67
C MET A 53 10.67 -6.78 -3.62
N MET A 54 10.86 -8.06 -3.95
CA MET A 54 11.35 -9.10 -3.03
C MET A 54 12.65 -9.69 -3.54
N ARG A 55 13.72 -9.62 -2.77
CA ARG A 55 15.01 -10.23 -3.09
C ARG A 55 14.96 -11.74 -2.78
N LEU A 56 14.71 -12.58 -3.79
CA LEU A 56 14.50 -14.00 -3.61
C LEU A 56 15.79 -14.84 -3.69
N ALA A 57 16.76 -14.36 -4.46
CA ALA A 57 18.10 -14.94 -4.61
C ALA A 57 19.09 -13.85 -5.02
N GLU A 58 20.37 -14.19 -5.16
CA GLU A 58 21.41 -13.24 -5.58
C GLU A 58 21.12 -12.63 -6.96
N ASP A 59 20.49 -13.39 -7.85
CA ASP A 59 20.17 -13.05 -9.23
C ASP A 59 18.65 -13.04 -9.50
N LYS A 60 17.81 -12.95 -8.44
CA LYS A 60 16.36 -13.04 -8.60
C LYS A 60 15.61 -12.05 -7.73
N VAL A 61 14.75 -11.24 -8.37
CA VAL A 61 13.83 -10.31 -7.73
C VAL A 61 12.40 -10.64 -8.15
N ALA A 62 11.49 -10.79 -7.18
CA ALA A 62 10.07 -10.81 -7.47
C ALA A 62 9.48 -9.41 -7.32
N ILE A 63 8.45 -9.13 -8.11
CA ILE A 63 7.67 -7.89 -8.10
C ILE A 63 6.23 -8.28 -7.83
N VAL A 64 5.60 -7.65 -6.84
CA VAL A 64 4.18 -7.80 -6.53
C VAL A 64 3.52 -6.43 -6.65
N THR A 65 2.54 -6.32 -7.53
CA THR A 65 1.83 -5.08 -7.83
C THR A 65 0.32 -5.26 -7.78
N GLY A 66 -0.41 -4.14 -7.79
CA GLY A 66 -1.86 -4.11 -7.65
C GLY A 66 -2.60 -4.87 -8.75
N VAL A 67 -3.82 -5.27 -8.43
CA VAL A 67 -4.69 -6.07 -9.32
C VAL A 67 -4.91 -5.39 -10.68
N PHE A 68 -5.10 -4.07 -10.68
CA PHE A 68 -5.46 -3.31 -11.88
C PHE A 68 -4.25 -2.75 -12.63
N ASP A 69 -3.06 -2.82 -12.05
CA ASP A 69 -1.85 -2.18 -12.55
C ASP A 69 -0.98 -3.07 -13.44
N GLY A 70 -1.22 -4.38 -13.40
CA GLY A 70 -0.35 -5.39 -14.00
C GLY A 70 -0.06 -5.23 -15.47
N GLY A 71 -1.04 -4.85 -16.29
CA GLY A 71 -0.82 -4.60 -17.72
C GLY A 71 0.12 -3.42 -17.97
N ARG A 72 -0.07 -2.33 -17.23
CA ARG A 72 0.78 -1.13 -17.27
C ARG A 72 2.19 -1.45 -16.77
N ASP A 73 2.31 -2.13 -15.64
CA ASP A 73 3.58 -2.41 -14.99
C ASP A 73 4.41 -3.44 -15.77
N SER A 74 3.78 -4.48 -16.32
CA SER A 74 4.48 -5.43 -17.20
C SER A 74 4.98 -4.76 -18.49
N PHE A 75 4.20 -3.84 -19.06
CA PHE A 75 4.65 -3.05 -20.20
C PHE A 75 5.85 -2.17 -19.82
N TRP A 76 5.82 -1.52 -18.64
CA TRP A 76 6.90 -0.68 -18.14
C TRP A 76 8.20 -1.46 -17.97
N VAL A 77 8.14 -2.63 -17.34
CA VAL A 77 9.28 -3.55 -17.23
C VAL A 77 9.82 -3.90 -18.62
N ASN A 78 8.99 -4.36 -19.55
CA ASN A 78 9.48 -4.77 -20.86
C ASN A 78 10.05 -3.61 -21.69
N ARG A 79 9.50 -2.40 -21.54
CA ARG A 79 9.96 -1.20 -22.26
C ARG A 79 11.38 -0.79 -21.88
N HIS A 80 11.77 -0.96 -20.64
CA HIS A 80 13.06 -0.51 -20.11
C HIS A 80 14.07 -1.64 -19.91
N MET A 81 13.67 -2.87 -20.25
CA MET A 81 14.50 -4.06 -20.03
C MET A 81 15.78 -4.00 -20.87
N PRO A 82 16.95 -4.37 -20.29
CA PRO A 82 18.20 -4.52 -21.05
C PRO A 82 18.02 -5.46 -22.23
N THR A 83 18.67 -5.14 -23.34
CA THR A 83 18.58 -5.92 -24.60
C THR A 83 19.72 -6.94 -24.75
N ASP A 84 20.63 -7.00 -23.80
CA ASP A 84 21.82 -7.86 -23.80
C ASP A 84 21.55 -9.30 -23.32
N GLY A 85 20.32 -9.59 -22.88
CA GLY A 85 19.93 -10.90 -22.39
C GLY A 85 20.30 -11.16 -20.92
N SER A 86 20.85 -10.17 -20.20
CA SER A 86 21.23 -10.28 -18.79
C SER A 86 20.04 -10.41 -17.84
N VAL A 87 18.82 -10.09 -18.30
CA VAL A 87 17.59 -10.13 -17.50
C VAL A 87 16.51 -10.91 -18.24
N LYS A 88 15.91 -11.87 -17.55
CA LYS A 88 14.72 -12.61 -17.99
C LYS A 88 13.52 -12.17 -17.15
N PHE A 89 12.48 -11.69 -17.81
CA PHE A 89 11.17 -11.39 -17.21
C PHE A 89 10.25 -12.61 -17.31
N THR A 90 9.58 -12.95 -16.20
CA THR A 90 8.56 -14.01 -16.20
C THR A 90 7.31 -13.51 -15.47
N ASN A 91 6.15 -13.63 -16.08
CA ASN A 91 4.86 -13.37 -15.44
C ASN A 91 4.37 -14.65 -14.75
N LEU A 92 4.20 -14.59 -13.43
CA LEU A 92 3.69 -15.66 -12.56
C LEU A 92 2.27 -15.44 -12.10
N THR A 93 1.60 -14.39 -12.55
CA THR A 93 0.19 -14.13 -12.27
C THR A 93 -0.64 -15.35 -12.64
N HIS A 94 -1.58 -15.76 -11.77
CA HIS A 94 -2.36 -16.99 -11.88
C HIS A 94 -1.58 -18.31 -11.75
N LYS A 95 -0.31 -18.26 -11.33
CA LYS A 95 0.46 -19.44 -10.95
C LYS A 95 0.72 -19.53 -9.46
N ILE A 96 0.44 -18.44 -8.75
CA ILE A 96 0.67 -18.28 -7.32
C ILE A 96 -0.66 -17.91 -6.65
N THR A 97 -1.01 -18.63 -5.61
CA THR A 97 -2.03 -18.22 -4.64
C THR A 97 -1.37 -17.33 -3.58
N THR A 98 -2.01 -16.21 -3.26
CA THR A 98 -1.58 -15.31 -2.18
C THR A 98 -2.73 -15.16 -1.19
N LEU A 99 -2.52 -15.57 0.06
CA LEU A 99 -3.48 -15.39 1.15
C LEU A 99 -2.91 -14.43 2.19
N GLY A 100 -3.68 -13.40 2.56
CA GLY A 100 -3.35 -12.51 3.65
C GLY A 100 -3.98 -12.98 4.96
N LEU A 101 -3.16 -13.12 6.00
CA LEU A 101 -3.56 -13.47 7.37
C LEU A 101 -3.06 -12.38 8.32
N TRP A 102 -3.98 -11.56 8.86
CA TRP A 102 -3.67 -10.47 9.78
C TRP A 102 -4.59 -10.45 10.98
N GLY A 103 -4.12 -9.84 12.03
CA GLY A 103 -4.83 -9.63 13.28
C GLY A 103 -4.04 -10.15 14.49
N PRO A 104 -4.46 -9.82 15.71
CA PRO A 104 -3.70 -10.13 16.93
C PRO A 104 -3.51 -11.64 17.15
N ASN A 105 -4.40 -12.47 16.60
CA ASN A 105 -4.31 -13.94 16.70
C ASN A 105 -3.63 -14.59 15.48
N ALA A 106 -3.20 -13.82 14.48
CA ALA A 106 -2.55 -14.38 13.30
C ALA A 106 -1.31 -15.23 13.62
N PRO A 107 -0.41 -14.82 14.54
CA PRO A 107 0.72 -15.67 14.96
C PRO A 107 0.27 -17.00 15.58
N ALA A 108 -0.77 -16.98 16.41
CA ALA A 108 -1.31 -18.18 17.05
C ALA A 108 -2.00 -19.13 16.05
N VAL A 109 -2.62 -18.60 15.00
CA VAL A 109 -3.19 -19.41 13.91
C VAL A 109 -2.08 -20.06 13.10
N LEU A 110 -1.13 -19.26 12.63
CA LEU A 110 -0.06 -19.76 11.76
C LEU A 110 0.88 -20.72 12.49
N GLY A 111 1.17 -20.47 13.77
CA GLY A 111 2.02 -21.31 14.60
C GLY A 111 1.48 -22.72 14.88
N GLN A 112 0.18 -23.00 14.60
CA GLN A 112 -0.37 -24.36 14.63
C GLN A 112 -0.05 -25.16 13.35
N LEU A 113 0.42 -24.49 12.31
CA LEU A 113 0.57 -25.06 10.96
C LEU A 113 2.01 -25.10 10.47
N THR A 114 2.94 -24.48 11.18
CA THR A 114 4.37 -24.45 10.86
C THR A 114 5.23 -24.45 12.12
N ASP A 115 6.40 -25.09 12.03
CA ASP A 115 7.42 -25.09 13.10
C ASP A 115 8.37 -23.87 12.98
N HIS A 116 8.16 -22.98 11.99
CA HIS A 116 9.00 -21.81 11.80
C HIS A 116 8.80 -20.79 12.93
N ASP A 117 9.90 -20.14 13.35
CA ASP A 117 9.85 -19.05 14.33
C ASP A 117 9.17 -17.81 13.72
N LEU A 118 7.97 -17.50 14.22
CA LEU A 118 7.13 -16.37 13.76
C LEU A 118 7.39 -15.08 14.56
N THR A 119 8.34 -15.09 15.51
CA THR A 119 8.72 -13.89 16.27
C THR A 119 9.49 -12.89 15.40
N GLN A 120 9.80 -11.72 15.96
CA GLN A 120 10.63 -10.72 15.26
C GLN A 120 12.05 -11.22 14.94
N GLU A 121 12.54 -12.23 15.64
CA GLU A 121 13.86 -12.83 15.37
C GLU A 121 13.81 -13.72 14.13
N GLY A 122 12.85 -14.64 14.05
CA GLY A 122 12.70 -15.56 12.92
C GLY A 122 11.97 -14.99 11.72
N SER A 123 11.07 -14.01 11.93
CA SER A 123 10.23 -13.42 10.88
C SER A 123 10.05 -11.92 11.12
N SER A 124 11.12 -11.12 10.93
CA SER A 124 11.07 -9.66 11.11
C SER A 124 10.23 -8.98 10.02
N TYR A 125 9.67 -7.81 10.32
CA TYR A 125 8.91 -7.03 9.32
C TYR A 125 9.72 -6.79 8.05
N GLY A 126 9.12 -7.08 6.90
CA GLY A 126 9.75 -7.04 5.59
C GLY A 126 10.61 -8.27 5.25
N SER A 127 10.66 -9.30 6.11
CA SER A 127 11.32 -10.56 5.79
C SER A 127 10.45 -11.47 4.93
N ILE A 128 11.12 -12.26 4.10
CA ILE A 128 10.53 -13.28 3.24
C ILE A 128 11.22 -14.59 3.56
N VAL A 129 10.47 -15.59 4.00
CA VAL A 129 11.00 -16.89 4.42
C VAL A 129 10.25 -18.01 3.72
N GLN A 130 10.98 -19.04 3.28
CA GLN A 130 10.39 -20.29 2.81
C GLN A 130 10.07 -21.17 4.01
N VAL A 131 8.84 -21.68 4.07
CA VAL A 131 8.33 -22.47 5.19
C VAL A 131 7.41 -23.57 4.66
N ASP A 132 7.23 -24.62 5.45
CA ASP A 132 6.14 -25.57 5.27
C ASP A 132 4.96 -25.12 6.12
N ILE A 133 3.77 -25.07 5.54
CA ILE A 133 2.52 -24.76 6.24
C ILE A 133 1.54 -25.91 5.98
N ALA A 134 1.24 -26.69 7.01
CA ALA A 134 0.35 -27.86 6.93
C ALA A 134 0.78 -28.89 5.84
N GLY A 135 2.09 -29.07 5.61
CA GLY A 135 2.63 -29.96 4.59
C GLY A 135 2.68 -29.36 3.18
N LEU A 136 2.40 -28.06 3.05
CA LEU A 136 2.45 -27.35 1.76
C LEU A 136 3.67 -26.43 1.70
N PRO A 137 4.47 -26.45 0.60
CA PRO A 137 5.56 -25.52 0.42
C PRO A 137 5.02 -24.12 0.21
N CYS A 138 5.35 -23.23 1.14
CA CYS A 138 4.90 -21.85 1.14
C CYS A 138 6.07 -20.88 1.28
N ARG A 139 5.79 -19.63 1.00
CA ARG A 139 6.64 -18.49 1.34
C ARG A 139 5.81 -17.52 2.13
N ILE A 140 6.26 -17.14 3.32
CA ILE A 140 5.63 -16.11 4.12
C ILE A 140 6.38 -14.79 3.97
N PHE A 141 5.63 -13.73 3.85
CA PHE A 141 6.12 -12.37 3.80
C PHE A 141 5.48 -11.57 4.93
N ARG A 142 6.28 -11.12 5.90
CA ARG A 142 5.78 -10.33 7.02
C ARG A 142 5.58 -8.89 6.60
N ILE A 143 4.37 -8.59 6.18
CA ILE A 143 3.90 -7.25 5.78
C ILE A 143 2.44 -7.08 6.17
N SER A 144 1.99 -5.84 6.28
CA SER A 144 0.58 -5.53 6.49
C SER A 144 0.18 -4.26 5.74
N TYR A 145 -0.94 -4.34 5.05
CA TYR A 145 -1.63 -3.18 4.45
C TYR A 145 -2.89 -2.80 5.26
N VAL A 146 -3.15 -3.50 6.36
CA VAL A 146 -4.31 -3.27 7.25
C VAL A 146 -3.92 -2.80 8.65
N GLY A 147 -2.62 -2.69 8.93
CA GLY A 147 -2.11 -2.13 10.18
C GLY A 147 -2.03 -3.10 11.37
N ASP A 148 -2.31 -4.39 11.16
CA ASP A 148 -2.15 -5.43 12.17
C ASP A 148 -1.00 -6.37 11.83
N THR A 149 -0.48 -7.09 12.83
CA THR A 149 0.54 -8.13 12.64
C THR A 149 0.03 -9.25 11.75
N GLY A 150 0.90 -9.85 10.95
CA GLY A 150 0.57 -10.97 10.10
C GLY A 150 1.44 -11.10 8.87
N TRP A 151 0.96 -11.88 7.91
CA TRP A 151 1.73 -12.28 6.75
C TRP A 151 0.86 -12.36 5.49
N GLU A 152 1.48 -12.07 4.36
CA GLU A 152 1.06 -12.60 3.07
C GLU A 152 1.72 -13.96 2.87
N ILE A 153 0.94 -14.97 2.51
CA ILE A 153 1.36 -16.36 2.35
C ILE A 153 1.22 -16.72 0.88
N TYR A 154 2.32 -17.05 0.25
CA TYR A 154 2.42 -17.39 -1.16
C TYR A 154 2.66 -18.89 -1.32
N THR A 155 1.93 -19.54 -2.20
CA THR A 155 2.10 -20.96 -2.57
C THR A 155 1.72 -21.17 -4.03
N ASP A 156 2.02 -22.33 -4.59
CA ASP A 156 1.56 -22.70 -5.93
C ASP A 156 0.02 -22.63 -6.01
N TRP A 157 -0.49 -22.26 -7.18
CA TRP A 157 -1.92 -22.04 -7.41
C TRP A 157 -2.79 -23.21 -6.93
N ASP A 158 -2.39 -24.44 -7.24
CA ASP A 158 -3.17 -25.64 -6.90
C ASP A 158 -3.25 -25.92 -5.39
N ASN A 159 -2.34 -25.36 -4.60
CA ASN A 159 -2.32 -25.50 -3.15
C ASN A 159 -3.28 -24.52 -2.44
N GLY A 160 -3.79 -23.51 -3.15
CA GLY A 160 -4.61 -22.44 -2.58
C GLY A 160 -5.80 -22.93 -1.73
N PRO A 161 -6.67 -23.79 -2.25
CA PRO A 161 -7.80 -24.30 -1.47
C PRO A 161 -7.38 -25.06 -0.21
N ALA A 162 -6.35 -25.90 -0.29
CA ALA A 162 -5.86 -26.67 0.86
C ALA A 162 -5.25 -25.75 1.94
N LEU A 163 -4.51 -24.73 1.53
CA LEU A 163 -3.95 -23.72 2.43
C LEU A 163 -5.06 -22.92 3.12
N TRP A 164 -6.08 -22.49 2.35
CA TRP A 164 -7.24 -21.79 2.91
C TRP A 164 -7.95 -22.62 3.98
N ASP A 165 -8.25 -23.87 3.67
CA ASP A 165 -8.95 -24.77 4.58
C ASP A 165 -8.12 -25.03 5.86
N ALA A 166 -6.82 -25.20 5.73
CA ALA A 166 -5.91 -25.36 6.86
C ALA A 166 -5.92 -24.15 7.80
N LEU A 167 -5.79 -22.93 7.23
CA LEU A 167 -5.85 -21.68 7.99
C LEU A 167 -7.20 -21.49 8.68
N MET A 168 -8.30 -21.69 7.97
CA MET A 168 -9.64 -21.54 8.52
C MET A 168 -9.93 -22.56 9.64
N LYS A 169 -9.43 -23.78 9.50
CA LYS A 169 -9.55 -24.82 10.53
C LYS A 169 -8.71 -24.47 11.78
N ALA A 170 -7.44 -24.09 11.61
CA ALA A 170 -6.57 -23.73 12.71
C ALA A 170 -7.06 -22.49 13.48
N GLY A 171 -7.67 -21.55 12.77
CA GLY A 171 -8.17 -20.30 13.37
C GLY A 171 -9.60 -20.38 13.92
N ALA A 172 -10.31 -21.51 13.80
CA ALA A 172 -11.73 -21.60 14.13
C ALA A 172 -12.04 -21.13 15.56
N ASP A 173 -11.29 -21.63 16.55
CA ASP A 173 -11.44 -21.28 17.96
C ASP A 173 -10.73 -19.96 18.33
N LEU A 174 -9.90 -19.42 17.44
CA LEU A 174 -9.20 -18.14 17.59
C LEU A 174 -9.96 -16.96 16.94
N GLY A 175 -11.16 -17.22 16.42
CA GLY A 175 -12.01 -16.17 15.87
C GLY A 175 -11.65 -15.73 14.46
N ILE A 176 -10.95 -16.56 13.66
CA ILE A 176 -10.67 -16.25 12.26
C ILE A 176 -11.94 -15.95 11.47
N ARG A 177 -11.88 -14.99 10.57
CA ARG A 177 -12.98 -14.64 9.67
C ARG A 177 -12.47 -14.49 8.25
N ALA A 178 -13.20 -15.02 7.31
CA ALA A 178 -13.01 -14.73 5.90
C ALA A 178 -13.39 -13.25 5.65
N THR A 179 -12.48 -12.48 5.07
CA THR A 179 -12.72 -11.07 4.73
C THR A 179 -12.53 -10.84 3.24
N GLY A 180 -13.35 -9.95 2.68
CA GLY A 180 -13.24 -9.56 1.27
C GLY A 180 -12.22 -8.46 1.04
N GLY A 181 -11.89 -8.22 -0.25
CA GLY A 181 -10.95 -7.18 -0.68
C GLY A 181 -11.35 -5.76 -0.22
N GLY A 182 -12.63 -5.49 0.00
CA GLY A 182 -13.10 -4.20 0.52
C GLY A 182 -12.59 -3.89 1.94
N VAL A 183 -12.46 -4.88 2.81
CA VAL A 183 -11.85 -4.69 4.14
C VAL A 183 -10.37 -4.36 3.99
N TYR A 184 -9.68 -5.04 3.10
CA TYR A 184 -8.28 -4.79 2.80
C TYR A 184 -8.07 -3.40 2.18
N GLY A 185 -8.79 -3.07 1.11
CA GLY A 185 -8.57 -1.86 0.30
C GLY A 185 -9.31 -0.60 0.77
N SER A 186 -10.35 -0.70 1.63
CA SER A 186 -11.21 0.44 1.96
C SER A 186 -11.48 0.65 3.45
N SER A 187 -10.79 -0.08 4.35
CA SER A 187 -10.92 0.09 5.80
C SER A 187 -9.55 0.22 6.46
N GLY A 188 -8.90 -0.87 6.77
CA GLY A 188 -7.66 -0.88 7.54
C GLY A 188 -6.56 0.01 6.95
N ARG A 189 -6.38 0.01 5.63
CA ARG A 189 -5.38 0.86 4.98
C ARG A 189 -5.67 2.35 5.16
N ILE A 190 -6.95 2.76 5.17
CA ILE A 190 -7.34 4.17 5.36
C ILE A 190 -7.09 4.61 6.80
N GLU A 191 -7.38 3.76 7.79
CA GLU A 191 -7.03 4.02 9.20
C GLU A 191 -5.53 4.27 9.39
N LYS A 192 -4.69 3.55 8.61
CA LYS A 192 -3.23 3.70 8.60
C LYS A 192 -2.74 4.81 7.67
N GLY A 193 -3.63 5.43 6.91
CA GLY A 193 -3.26 6.41 5.90
C GLY A 193 -2.43 5.83 4.76
N TYR A 194 -2.50 4.52 4.50
CA TYR A 194 -1.79 3.89 3.39
C TYR A 194 -2.43 4.25 2.06
N ARG A 195 -1.59 4.63 1.10
CA ARG A 195 -1.99 5.11 -0.22
C ARG A 195 -2.30 3.94 -1.14
N LEU A 196 -3.13 4.21 -2.13
CA LEU A 196 -3.51 3.25 -3.17
C LEU A 196 -3.22 3.87 -4.54
N MET A 197 -2.59 3.09 -5.43
CA MET A 197 -2.38 3.48 -6.82
C MET A 197 -3.71 3.66 -7.53
N GLY A 198 -3.84 4.75 -8.31
CA GLY A 198 -5.08 5.12 -8.98
C GLY A 198 -6.10 5.85 -8.09
N ALA A 199 -5.74 6.13 -6.82
CA ALA A 199 -6.52 6.96 -5.91
C ALA A 199 -5.66 8.09 -5.33
N GLU A 200 -4.78 7.79 -4.38
CA GLU A 200 -3.82 8.76 -3.83
C GLU A 200 -2.56 8.89 -4.67
N LEU A 201 -2.15 7.80 -5.33
CA LEU A 201 -0.93 7.78 -6.13
C LEU A 201 -1.30 7.82 -7.60
N GLU A 202 -1.12 8.98 -8.21
CA GLU A 202 -1.36 9.27 -9.61
C GLU A 202 -0.16 10.06 -10.18
N SER A 203 -0.05 10.12 -11.50
CA SER A 203 1.09 10.74 -12.18
C SER A 203 1.22 12.26 -11.95
N GLU A 204 0.19 12.91 -11.42
CA GLU A 204 0.19 14.32 -11.05
C GLU A 204 0.79 14.61 -9.67
N TYR A 205 1.05 13.56 -8.88
CA TYR A 205 1.65 13.67 -7.55
C TYR A 205 3.03 13.00 -7.51
N ASN A 206 3.87 13.45 -6.60
CA ASN A 206 5.20 12.92 -6.37
C ASN A 206 5.37 12.35 -4.96
N PRO A 207 6.45 11.60 -4.68
CA PRO A 207 6.66 10.97 -3.38
C PRO A 207 6.75 11.93 -2.18
N LEU A 208 7.13 13.20 -2.37
CA LEU A 208 7.17 14.17 -1.28
C LEU A 208 5.74 14.56 -0.88
N GLU A 209 4.92 14.94 -1.84
CA GLU A 209 3.52 15.31 -1.62
C GLU A 209 2.72 14.16 -0.98
N ALA A 210 2.99 12.93 -1.43
CA ALA A 210 2.34 11.74 -0.88
C ALA A 210 2.89 11.29 0.49
N GLY A 211 3.95 11.93 1.01
CA GLY A 211 4.59 11.52 2.26
C GLY A 211 5.30 10.17 2.19
N LEU A 212 5.74 9.75 0.99
CA LEU A 212 6.45 8.48 0.73
C LEU A 212 7.94 8.67 0.43
N ALA A 213 8.42 9.91 0.44
CA ALA A 213 9.82 10.23 0.23
C ALA A 213 10.67 9.77 1.43
N ARG A 214 11.70 8.98 1.18
CA ARG A 214 12.66 8.60 2.21
C ARG A 214 13.65 9.75 2.46
N PRO A 215 14.24 9.87 3.67
CA PRO A 215 15.19 10.94 3.99
C PRO A 215 16.40 10.96 3.05
N LYS A 216 16.87 9.78 2.60
CA LYS A 216 18.02 9.66 1.70
C LYS A 216 17.60 9.09 0.36
N VAL A 217 18.11 9.69 -0.71
CA VAL A 217 18.01 9.18 -2.07
C VAL A 217 19.21 8.28 -2.34
N LYS A 218 19.02 7.14 -3.01
CA LYS A 218 20.11 6.26 -3.38
C LYS A 218 21.06 6.91 -4.41
N ALA A 219 22.33 6.53 -4.40
CA ALA A 219 23.33 7.04 -5.33
C ALA A 219 23.09 6.53 -6.76
N ALA A 220 22.69 5.25 -6.91
CA ALA A 220 22.38 4.64 -8.20
C ALA A 220 21.30 5.43 -8.95
N ASP A 221 21.33 5.36 -10.27
CA ASP A 221 20.31 6.00 -11.11
C ASP A 221 18.99 5.27 -11.07
N PHE A 222 17.90 5.98 -11.41
CA PHE A 222 16.55 5.42 -11.55
C PHE A 222 15.67 6.33 -12.42
N ILE A 223 14.60 5.77 -12.96
CA ILE A 223 13.68 6.52 -13.82
C ILE A 223 13.00 7.64 -13.02
N GLY A 224 13.04 8.88 -13.53
CA GLY A 224 12.49 10.07 -12.88
C GLY A 224 13.36 10.69 -11.79
N LYS A 225 14.62 10.23 -11.61
CA LYS A 225 15.52 10.73 -10.57
C LYS A 225 15.79 12.23 -10.65
N GLU A 226 16.04 12.76 -11.85
CA GLU A 226 16.31 14.18 -12.04
C GLU A 226 15.14 15.04 -11.55
N ALA A 227 13.92 14.75 -12.00
CA ALA A 227 12.72 15.47 -11.58
C ALA A 227 12.43 15.30 -10.07
N TYR A 228 12.65 14.08 -9.52
CA TYR A 228 12.50 13.82 -8.10
C TYR A 228 13.51 14.63 -7.25
N LEU A 229 14.77 14.74 -7.66
CA LEU A 229 15.78 15.56 -6.98
C LEU A 229 15.44 17.04 -7.08
N ALA A 230 15.02 17.53 -8.25
CA ALA A 230 14.57 18.89 -8.42
C ALA A 230 13.38 19.25 -7.52
N ALA A 231 12.43 18.32 -7.33
CA ALA A 231 11.32 18.50 -6.39
C ALA A 231 11.83 18.60 -4.94
N ARG A 232 12.82 17.79 -4.56
CA ARG A 232 13.41 17.83 -3.21
C ARG A 232 14.18 19.13 -2.93
N GLU A 233 14.84 19.69 -3.95
CA GLU A 233 15.57 20.96 -3.83
C GLU A 233 14.65 22.16 -3.58
N LYS A 234 13.37 22.07 -3.98
CA LYS A 234 12.36 23.09 -3.66
C LYS A 234 11.99 23.16 -2.18
N GLY A 235 12.32 22.12 -1.40
CA GLY A 235 12.04 22.05 0.04
C GLY A 235 10.74 21.29 0.35
N GLU A 236 10.03 21.72 1.39
CA GLU A 236 8.78 21.09 1.82
C GLU A 236 7.71 21.22 0.74
N PRO A 237 6.91 20.17 0.50
CA PRO A 237 5.84 20.20 -0.49
C PRO A 237 4.73 21.19 -0.07
N GLU A 238 4.13 21.83 -1.07
CA GLU A 238 3.02 22.77 -0.84
C GLU A 238 1.71 22.09 -0.42
N ILE A 239 1.60 20.80 -0.70
CA ILE A 239 0.45 19.97 -0.34
C ILE A 239 0.90 18.71 0.37
N ALA A 240 0.02 18.15 1.18
CA ALA A 240 0.24 16.88 1.86
C ALA A 240 -1.01 15.99 1.79
N MET A 241 -0.78 14.69 1.65
CA MET A 241 -1.84 13.70 1.77
C MET A 241 -2.31 13.62 3.23
N CYS A 242 -3.62 13.75 3.43
CA CYS A 242 -4.26 13.75 4.75
C CYS A 242 -5.32 12.67 4.85
N THR A 243 -5.49 12.14 6.06
CA THR A 243 -6.67 11.37 6.48
C THR A 243 -7.57 12.28 7.30
N LEU A 244 -8.83 12.37 6.90
CA LEU A 244 -9.86 13.20 7.55
C LEU A 244 -10.92 12.30 8.17
N THR A 245 -11.57 12.79 9.23
CA THR A 245 -12.74 12.16 9.85
C THR A 245 -13.99 12.93 9.50
N VAL A 246 -15.08 12.25 9.16
CA VAL A 246 -16.40 12.87 9.02
C VAL A 246 -17.01 12.98 10.42
N GLU A 247 -17.33 14.20 10.83
CA GLU A 247 -17.77 14.49 12.20
C GLU A 247 -19.29 14.32 12.38
N ASP A 248 -20.07 14.57 11.33
CA ASP A 248 -21.51 14.33 11.29
C ASP A 248 -21.89 13.78 9.91
N LEU A 249 -22.69 12.73 9.91
CA LEU A 249 -23.17 12.06 8.70
C LEU A 249 -24.61 12.46 8.34
N ALA A 250 -25.28 13.31 9.14
CA ALA A 250 -26.65 13.71 8.89
C ALA A 250 -26.75 14.73 7.76
N ASP A 251 -27.59 14.45 6.76
CA ASP A 251 -27.98 15.42 5.74
C ASP A 251 -29.04 16.41 6.28
N SER A 252 -29.42 17.39 5.48
CA SER A 252 -30.44 18.40 5.84
C SER A 252 -31.83 17.82 6.22
N GLN A 253 -32.06 16.53 5.92
CA GLN A 253 -33.27 15.78 6.24
C GLN A 253 -33.06 14.79 7.40
N GLY A 254 -31.89 14.81 8.04
CA GLY A 254 -31.53 13.91 9.14
C GLY A 254 -31.22 12.47 8.72
N ARG A 255 -30.98 12.22 7.43
CA ARG A 255 -30.62 10.90 6.93
C ARG A 255 -29.10 10.76 6.97
N SER A 256 -28.61 9.60 7.41
CA SER A 256 -27.17 9.30 7.38
C SER A 256 -26.70 9.09 5.94
N ARG A 257 -25.69 9.88 5.53
CA ARG A 257 -25.02 9.79 4.24
C ARG A 257 -23.54 10.03 4.41
N TYR A 258 -22.73 9.47 3.52
CA TYR A 258 -21.28 9.63 3.56
C TYR A 258 -20.67 9.56 2.16
N PRO A 259 -19.59 10.32 1.91
CA PRO A 259 -18.82 10.25 0.67
C PRO A 259 -18.29 8.84 0.39
N GLN A 260 -18.19 8.50 -0.89
CA GLN A 260 -17.77 7.17 -1.35
C GLN A 260 -16.37 7.14 -1.97
N GLY A 261 -15.65 8.28 -2.00
CA GLY A 261 -14.35 8.38 -2.68
C GLY A 261 -14.49 8.63 -4.19
N GLY A 262 -15.53 9.35 -4.60
CA GLY A 262 -15.82 9.68 -5.99
C GLY A 262 -15.44 11.12 -6.37
N ASN A 263 -14.31 11.64 -5.91
CA ASN A 263 -13.83 13.01 -6.17
C ASN A 263 -14.71 14.11 -5.55
N GLU A 264 -15.36 13.85 -4.45
CA GLU A 264 -16.14 14.84 -3.71
C GLU A 264 -15.25 16.03 -3.30
N PRO A 265 -15.65 17.28 -3.58
CA PRO A 265 -14.84 18.46 -3.24
C PRO A 265 -14.65 18.62 -1.73
N ILE A 266 -13.43 18.89 -1.31
CA ILE A 266 -13.12 19.40 0.03
C ILE A 266 -13.13 20.92 -0.03
N LEU A 267 -13.82 21.55 0.92
CA LEU A 267 -14.07 22.97 0.97
C LEU A 267 -13.64 23.53 2.33
N THR A 268 -13.38 24.83 2.39
CA THR A 268 -13.26 25.56 3.66
C THR A 268 -14.58 25.54 4.43
N THR A 269 -14.55 25.93 5.71
CA THR A 269 -15.78 26.07 6.52
C THR A 269 -16.73 27.17 6.02
N THR A 270 -16.25 28.05 5.12
CA THR A 270 -17.06 29.08 4.43
C THR A 270 -17.60 28.62 3.09
N GLY A 271 -17.29 27.36 2.68
CA GLY A 271 -17.76 26.78 1.42
C GLY A 271 -16.90 27.12 0.20
N GLU A 272 -15.72 27.67 0.40
CA GLU A 272 -14.80 28.04 -0.68
C GLU A 272 -14.00 26.82 -1.14
N ARG A 273 -13.69 26.75 -2.43
CA ARG A 273 -12.82 25.71 -3.00
C ARG A 273 -11.40 25.87 -2.48
N ILE A 274 -10.78 24.74 -2.14
CA ILE A 274 -9.37 24.65 -1.80
C ILE A 274 -8.62 24.21 -3.05
N VAL A 275 -7.66 25.01 -3.52
CA VAL A 275 -6.90 24.76 -4.74
C VAL A 275 -5.42 25.07 -4.46
N ASP A 276 -4.53 24.21 -4.90
CA ASP A 276 -3.08 24.42 -4.75
C ASP A 276 -2.51 25.37 -5.84
N SER A 277 -1.21 25.66 -5.77
CA SER A 277 -0.53 26.56 -6.71
C SER A 277 -0.48 26.01 -8.16
N HIS A 278 -0.70 24.70 -8.36
CA HIS A 278 -0.76 24.05 -9.65
C HIS A 278 -2.20 23.99 -10.23
N GLY A 279 -3.19 24.53 -9.50
CA GLY A 279 -4.59 24.51 -9.90
C GLY A 279 -5.30 23.20 -9.59
N ARG A 280 -4.70 22.28 -8.80
CA ARG A 280 -5.34 21.03 -8.40
C ARG A 280 -6.28 21.30 -7.23
N ALA A 281 -7.55 20.94 -7.39
CA ALA A 281 -8.54 21.11 -6.34
C ALA A 281 -8.45 19.95 -5.32
N SER A 282 -8.56 20.29 -4.03
CA SER A 282 -8.68 19.30 -2.96
C SER A 282 -9.97 18.50 -3.11
N ARG A 283 -9.86 17.19 -3.18
CA ARG A 283 -10.96 16.24 -3.41
C ARG A 283 -10.74 14.96 -2.61
N VAL A 284 -11.83 14.27 -2.33
CA VAL A 284 -11.76 12.93 -1.73
C VAL A 284 -11.17 11.96 -2.75
N THR A 285 -10.06 11.33 -2.40
CA THR A 285 -9.41 10.29 -3.20
C THR A 285 -9.88 8.91 -2.79
N SER A 286 -10.06 8.69 -1.49
CA SER A 286 -10.59 7.44 -0.93
C SER A 286 -11.49 7.73 0.26
N ALA A 287 -12.46 6.83 0.47
CA ALA A 287 -13.37 6.89 1.60
C ALA A 287 -13.66 5.49 2.15
N GLY A 288 -13.89 5.37 3.45
CA GLY A 288 -14.26 4.12 4.08
C GLY A 288 -14.55 4.28 5.56
N TYR A 289 -15.24 3.30 6.13
CA TYR A 289 -15.44 3.25 7.56
C TYR A 289 -14.20 2.70 8.26
N GLY A 290 -13.72 3.41 9.26
CA GLY A 290 -12.62 2.99 10.13
C GLY A 290 -13.16 2.34 11.40
N PRO A 291 -13.23 0.99 11.47
CA PRO A 291 -13.84 0.30 12.61
C PRO A 291 -13.07 0.51 13.93
N SER A 292 -11.75 0.70 13.87
CA SER A 292 -10.93 0.96 15.05
C SER A 292 -11.06 2.41 15.55
N VAL A 293 -11.34 3.34 14.64
CA VAL A 293 -11.56 4.77 14.95
C VAL A 293 -13.03 5.06 15.27
N GLY A 294 -13.95 4.21 14.76
CA GLY A 294 -15.40 4.38 14.93
C GLY A 294 -15.99 5.52 14.10
N LYS A 295 -15.30 5.96 13.04
CA LYS A 295 -15.71 7.08 12.18
C LYS A 295 -15.60 6.71 10.70
N HIS A 296 -16.35 7.44 9.87
CA HIS A 296 -16.13 7.46 8.44
C HIS A 296 -14.89 8.31 8.13
N LEU A 297 -13.98 7.77 7.35
CA LEU A 297 -12.69 8.36 7.02
C LEU A 297 -12.65 8.72 5.54
N LEU A 298 -11.95 9.81 5.25
CA LEU A 298 -11.66 10.27 3.90
C LEU A 298 -10.16 10.47 3.75
N MET A 299 -9.65 10.30 2.54
CA MET A 299 -8.29 10.73 2.19
C MET A 299 -8.36 11.84 1.15
N ALA A 300 -7.50 12.83 1.26
CA ALA A 300 -7.42 13.96 0.35
C ALA A 300 -6.06 14.65 0.43
N TYR A 301 -5.60 15.22 -0.68
CA TYR A 301 -4.50 16.18 -0.66
C TYR A 301 -5.00 17.55 -0.25
N LEU A 302 -4.31 18.17 0.70
CA LEU A 302 -4.59 19.51 1.19
C LEU A 302 -3.34 20.39 1.10
N PRO A 303 -3.48 21.71 0.86
CA PRO A 303 -2.40 22.66 1.12
C PRO A 303 -1.81 22.48 2.52
N THR A 304 -0.50 22.58 2.64
CA THR A 304 0.23 22.24 3.88
C THR A 304 -0.24 23.06 5.08
N GLU A 305 -0.66 24.30 4.86
CA GLU A 305 -1.23 25.17 5.91
C GLU A 305 -2.60 24.67 6.44
N LEU A 306 -3.33 23.88 5.65
CA LEU A 306 -4.60 23.24 6.06
C LEU A 306 -4.39 21.78 6.51
N ALA A 307 -3.25 21.17 6.18
CA ALA A 307 -2.92 19.79 6.51
C ALA A 307 -2.51 19.60 7.99
N VAL A 308 -3.09 20.39 8.88
CA VAL A 308 -2.79 20.40 10.31
C VAL A 308 -3.88 19.63 11.08
N PRO A 309 -3.50 18.63 11.91
CA PRO A 309 -4.47 17.89 12.72
C PRO A 309 -5.39 18.82 13.52
N GLY A 310 -6.68 18.56 13.45
CA GLY A 310 -7.71 19.38 14.11
C GLY A 310 -8.32 20.48 13.24
N THR A 311 -7.78 20.76 12.03
CA THR A 311 -8.37 21.73 11.10
C THR A 311 -9.77 21.31 10.69
N ASP A 312 -10.74 22.22 10.85
CA ASP A 312 -12.12 22.03 10.43
C ASP A 312 -12.31 22.42 8.97
N LEU A 313 -12.92 21.52 8.20
CA LEU A 313 -13.23 21.67 6.78
C LEU A 313 -14.62 21.09 6.49
N GLN A 314 -15.04 21.11 5.24
CA GLN A 314 -16.27 20.49 4.78
C GLN A 314 -16.04 19.62 3.55
N VAL A 315 -16.80 18.54 3.40
CA VAL A 315 -16.90 17.79 2.16
C VAL A 315 -18.28 17.97 1.56
N MET A 316 -18.34 18.23 0.24
CA MET A 316 -19.61 18.30 -0.47
C MET A 316 -19.94 16.93 -1.07
N TYR A 317 -21.09 16.36 -0.67
CA TYR A 317 -21.60 15.10 -1.21
C TYR A 317 -23.10 15.20 -1.48
N MET A 318 -23.53 14.88 -2.69
CA MET A 318 -24.93 14.97 -3.13
C MET A 318 -25.58 16.35 -2.86
N ASN A 319 -24.83 17.42 -3.11
CA ASN A 319 -25.23 18.81 -2.90
C ASN A 319 -25.53 19.18 -1.43
N GLU A 320 -24.98 18.44 -0.49
CA GLU A 320 -25.01 18.67 0.95
C GLU A 320 -23.58 18.83 1.48
N LEU A 321 -23.41 19.58 2.55
CA LEU A 321 -22.11 19.82 3.18
C LEU A 321 -22.03 19.03 4.48
N TYR A 322 -20.95 18.28 4.65
CA TYR A 322 -20.70 17.49 5.85
C TYR A 322 -19.43 18.00 6.52
N PRO A 323 -19.44 18.23 7.84
CA PRO A 323 -18.26 18.67 8.56
C PRO A 323 -17.22 17.56 8.61
N VAL A 324 -15.99 17.90 8.28
CA VAL A 324 -14.84 17.00 8.37
C VAL A 324 -13.72 17.67 9.15
N LYS A 325 -12.87 16.85 9.76
CA LYS A 325 -11.71 17.30 10.50
C LYS A 325 -10.45 16.59 10.02
N VAL A 326 -9.37 17.32 9.83
CA VAL A 326 -8.07 16.73 9.54
C VAL A 326 -7.60 15.91 10.74
N GLY A 327 -7.42 14.62 10.54
CA GLY A 327 -6.96 13.70 11.58
C GLY A 327 -5.44 13.62 11.62
N SER A 328 -4.82 13.36 10.46
CA SER A 328 -3.37 13.18 10.35
C SER A 328 -2.91 13.30 8.89
N THR A 329 -1.64 13.59 8.66
CA THR A 329 -0.94 13.39 7.38
C THR A 329 -0.44 11.93 7.20
N GLY A 330 -0.76 11.06 8.14
CA GLY A 330 -0.43 9.64 8.16
C GLY A 330 -1.56 8.83 8.79
N SER A 331 -1.20 7.96 9.73
CA SER A 331 -2.15 7.12 10.45
C SER A 331 -3.02 7.91 11.43
N VAL A 332 -4.33 7.63 11.43
CA VAL A 332 -5.26 8.08 12.48
C VAL A 332 -5.49 7.00 13.53
N PHE A 333 -4.92 5.82 13.32
CA PHE A 333 -4.99 4.68 14.22
C PHE A 333 -3.62 4.03 14.40
N ASP A 334 -3.21 3.77 15.65
CA ASP A 334 -1.92 3.15 16.01
C ASP A 334 -0.72 3.79 15.25
N PRO A 335 -0.47 5.11 15.43
CA PRO A 335 0.57 5.82 14.68
C PRO A 335 1.99 5.32 14.96
N GLU A 336 2.20 4.64 16.09
CA GLU A 336 3.49 4.05 16.50
C GLU A 336 3.72 2.65 15.92
N ASP A 337 2.78 2.13 15.15
CA ASP A 337 2.82 0.77 14.59
C ASP A 337 3.00 -0.33 15.64
N SER A 338 2.43 -0.16 16.83
CA SER A 338 2.57 -1.10 17.93
C SER A 338 2.00 -2.48 17.58
N ARG A 339 0.90 -2.51 16.82
CA ARG A 339 0.28 -3.74 16.34
C ARG A 339 1.08 -4.45 15.26
N LEU A 340 1.78 -3.71 14.40
CA LEU A 340 2.66 -4.29 13.38
C LEU A 340 3.90 -4.92 13.99
N LYS A 341 4.36 -4.36 15.10
CA LYS A 341 5.59 -4.78 15.80
C LYS A 341 5.36 -5.88 16.83
N SER A 342 4.11 -6.19 17.12
CA SER A 342 3.72 -7.21 18.11
C SER A 342 3.98 -8.64 17.64
#